data_a31c558e5ffbfc4bff71b08acce3138e
#
_entry.id   a31c558e5ffbfc4bff71b08acce3138e
#
_cell.length_a   1.000
_cell.length_b   1.000
_cell.length_c   1.000
_cell.angle_alpha   90.00
_cell.angle_beta   90.00
_cell.angle_gamma   90.00
#
_symmetry.space_group_name_H-M   'P 1'
#
loop_
_entity.id
_entity.type
_entity.pdbx_description
1 polymer ?
#
loop_
_entity_poly.entity_id
_entity_poly.type
_entity_poly.pdbx_seq_one_letter_code
_entity_poly.pdbx_strand_id
1 'polypeptide(L)'
;MRPYFTKMDDIGKPLRPAQLERMQANVAQAESIMKEIDAEVERIKNFGIPAEKVHERGEMTVWDRIAYIVDPGSFCPLHTIFDPENEESGSTGVVDGLARIAGKWCVLIGFNNKWIAGAWIAGQAENNLRVTDLAKIMNLPLVWLVNCSGVKLPEQEKVYANRRGQGTCFFRHAELEQMGIPVLAGIYGTNPAGGGYQGISPTILLAHKGANIAVGGGGIVSGMSPKGYFDEESAEELIAATRHFKAVPPGSVKIHYDSTGFFTAVFEKETEVLDALKGYMADMPAYNPRFFRVAPPAEPKYAPMEIASIVPVNPKAGYDFDNVLARLVDNSEHMEFRPGYGPEVYTGLVKVDGFLMGVIGNRHGLLPNYPEYTNEYIGVGGKLYRQGLIKMNEFVTQCGRDRVPIVWFQDTSGI
;
A
#
# COMPACT_ATOMS: atom_id res chain seq x y z
N MET A 1 1.63 -16.67 23.46
CA MET A 1 1.16 -15.37 23.97
C MET A 1 1.02 -15.46 25.47
N ARG A 2 1.63 -14.55 26.22
CA ARG A 2 1.41 -14.49 27.66
C ARG A 2 0.08 -13.79 27.94
N PRO A 3 -0.72 -14.23 28.91
CA PRO A 3 -1.86 -13.45 29.35
C PRO A 3 -1.34 -12.17 30.03
N TYR A 4 -1.45 -11.05 29.34
CA TYR A 4 -0.89 -9.79 29.84
C TYR A 4 -1.73 -9.09 30.86
N PHE A 5 -3.01 -9.39 30.86
CA PHE A 5 -3.95 -8.67 31.69
C PHE A 5 -5.11 -9.57 32.06
N THR A 6 -5.52 -9.42 33.29
CA THR A 6 -6.71 -10.05 33.81
C THR A 6 -7.93 -9.16 33.67
N LYS A 7 -7.74 -7.86 33.49
CA LYS A 7 -8.80 -6.85 33.39
C LYS A 7 -8.36 -5.69 32.51
N MET A 8 -9.28 -5.24 31.65
CA MET A 8 -9.20 -3.97 30.93
C MET A 8 -10.01 -2.94 31.69
N ASP A 9 -9.53 -1.71 31.74
CA ASP A 9 -10.24 -0.58 32.35
C ASP A 9 -10.95 0.25 31.28
N ASP A 10 -12.02 0.94 31.68
CA ASP A 10 -12.71 1.86 30.81
C ASP A 10 -11.83 3.09 30.50
N ILE A 11 -11.81 3.53 29.24
CA ILE A 11 -11.15 4.76 28.81
C ILE A 11 -12.15 5.74 28.25
N GLY A 12 -11.87 7.04 28.40
CA GLY A 12 -12.69 8.13 27.89
C GLY A 12 -13.90 8.43 28.76
N LYS A 13 -14.68 9.39 28.29
CA LYS A 13 -15.92 9.85 28.94
C LYS A 13 -16.85 10.48 27.92
N PRO A 14 -18.16 10.59 28.23
CA PRO A 14 -19.12 11.31 27.40
C PRO A 14 -18.67 12.76 27.21
N LEU A 15 -18.89 13.29 26.02
CA LEU A 15 -18.65 14.71 25.74
C LEU A 15 -19.68 15.59 26.46
N ARG A 16 -19.22 16.73 26.92
CA ARG A 16 -20.09 17.75 27.52
C ARG A 16 -20.95 18.41 26.44
N PRO A 17 -22.15 18.93 26.75
CA PRO A 17 -23.02 19.58 25.77
C PRO A 17 -22.32 20.66 24.91
N ALA A 18 -21.51 21.52 25.54
CA ALA A 18 -20.75 22.55 24.83
C ALA A 18 -19.68 21.99 23.87
N GLN A 19 -19.23 20.76 24.05
CA GLN A 19 -18.34 20.08 23.10
C GLN A 19 -19.17 19.54 21.92
N LEU A 20 -20.34 18.98 22.18
CA LEU A 20 -21.26 18.50 21.15
C LEU A 20 -21.78 19.64 20.26
N GLU A 21 -22.05 20.82 20.84
CA GLU A 21 -22.45 22.01 20.06
C GLU A 21 -21.39 22.43 19.03
N ARG A 22 -20.10 22.32 19.38
CA ARG A 22 -19.00 22.59 18.44
C ARG A 22 -18.84 21.51 17.38
N MET A 23 -19.39 20.33 17.63
CA MET A 23 -19.24 19.19 16.73
C MET A 23 -19.71 19.51 15.31
N GLN A 24 -20.83 20.17 15.14
CA GLN A 24 -21.39 20.46 13.83
C GLN A 24 -20.46 21.33 12.96
N ALA A 25 -19.86 22.35 13.55
CA ALA A 25 -18.93 23.21 12.83
C ALA A 25 -17.63 22.48 12.46
N ASN A 26 -17.10 21.68 13.40
CA ASN A 26 -15.89 20.89 13.16
C ASN A 26 -16.12 19.75 12.16
N VAL A 27 -17.30 19.10 12.22
CA VAL A 27 -17.71 18.09 11.24
C VAL A 27 -17.79 18.69 9.84
N ALA A 28 -18.47 19.84 9.69
CA ALA A 28 -18.57 20.51 8.40
C ALA A 28 -17.20 20.85 7.81
N GLN A 29 -16.23 21.25 8.64
CA GLN A 29 -14.88 21.53 8.19
C GLN A 29 -14.10 20.25 7.86
N ALA A 30 -14.23 19.20 8.66
CA ALA A 30 -13.64 17.90 8.37
C ALA A 30 -14.19 17.30 7.07
N GLU A 31 -15.51 17.42 6.85
CA GLU A 31 -16.16 17.01 5.60
C GLU A 31 -15.65 17.81 4.39
N SER A 32 -15.37 19.12 4.56
CA SER A 32 -14.78 19.92 3.49
C SER A 32 -13.40 19.41 3.11
N ILE A 33 -12.55 19.12 4.09
CA ILE A 33 -11.19 18.56 3.87
C ILE A 33 -11.30 17.18 3.22
N MET A 34 -12.20 16.32 3.69
CA MET A 34 -12.41 15.00 3.08
C MET A 34 -12.87 15.11 1.62
N LYS A 35 -13.74 16.03 1.29
CA LYS A 35 -14.14 16.29 -0.10
C LYS A 35 -12.98 16.74 -0.99
N GLU A 36 -12.07 17.55 -0.46
CA GLU A 36 -10.87 17.95 -1.20
C GLU A 36 -9.95 16.75 -1.44
N ILE A 37 -9.76 15.88 -0.43
CA ILE A 37 -9.00 14.64 -0.57
C ILE A 37 -9.67 13.70 -1.57
N ASP A 38 -10.97 13.48 -1.47
CA ASP A 38 -11.71 12.62 -2.39
C ASP A 38 -11.64 13.13 -3.83
N ALA A 39 -11.74 14.45 -4.02
CA ALA A 39 -11.61 15.08 -5.33
C ALA A 39 -10.20 14.86 -5.93
N GLU A 40 -9.15 14.95 -5.11
CA GLU A 40 -7.77 14.67 -5.54
C GLU A 40 -7.58 13.19 -5.87
N VAL A 41 -8.12 12.28 -5.06
CA VAL A 41 -8.10 10.84 -5.36
C VAL A 41 -8.76 10.54 -6.70
N GLU A 42 -9.93 11.12 -6.95
CA GLU A 42 -10.64 10.94 -8.24
C GLU A 42 -9.87 11.59 -9.40
N ARG A 43 -9.22 12.74 -9.19
CA ARG A 43 -8.35 13.35 -10.19
C ARG A 43 -7.20 12.40 -10.57
N ILE A 44 -6.53 11.79 -9.59
CA ILE A 44 -5.42 10.86 -9.80
C ILE A 44 -5.90 9.58 -10.52
N LYS A 45 -7.04 9.02 -10.14
CA LYS A 45 -7.63 7.85 -10.81
C LYS A 45 -7.96 8.13 -12.28
N ASN A 46 -8.40 9.35 -12.57
CA ASN A 46 -8.79 9.76 -13.90
C ASN A 46 -7.64 10.34 -14.73
N PHE A 47 -6.47 10.53 -14.13
CA PHE A 47 -5.30 11.08 -14.83
C PHE A 47 -4.82 10.17 -15.97
N GLY A 48 -4.34 10.77 -17.03
CA GLY A 48 -3.88 10.10 -18.25
C GLY A 48 -4.91 10.11 -19.37
N ILE A 49 -4.82 9.15 -20.28
CA ILE A 49 -5.79 9.03 -21.37
C ILE A 49 -7.16 8.57 -20.84
N PRO A 50 -8.26 8.96 -21.48
CA PRO A 50 -9.59 8.47 -21.13
C PRO A 50 -9.66 6.93 -21.10
N ALA A 51 -10.42 6.37 -20.16
CA ALA A 51 -10.58 4.93 -20.02
C ALA A 51 -11.14 4.29 -21.32
N GLU A 52 -12.04 5.01 -21.98
CA GLU A 52 -12.64 4.59 -23.26
C GLU A 52 -11.57 4.27 -24.32
N LYS A 53 -10.49 5.06 -24.39
CA LYS A 53 -9.38 4.81 -25.33
C LYS A 53 -8.59 3.53 -25.00
N VAL A 54 -8.57 3.12 -23.74
CA VAL A 54 -7.99 1.84 -23.32
C VAL A 54 -8.94 0.70 -23.72
N HIS A 55 -10.23 0.89 -23.45
CA HIS A 55 -11.25 -0.10 -23.78
C HIS A 55 -11.39 -0.32 -25.31
N GLU A 56 -11.26 0.73 -26.11
CA GLU A 56 -11.25 0.63 -27.60
C GLU A 56 -10.12 -0.27 -28.12
N ARG A 57 -9.04 -0.43 -27.37
CA ARG A 57 -7.93 -1.36 -27.69
C ARG A 57 -8.20 -2.79 -27.21
N GLY A 58 -9.34 -3.04 -26.58
CA GLY A 58 -9.70 -4.33 -25.97
C GLY A 58 -8.96 -4.61 -24.64
N GLU A 59 -8.44 -3.58 -24.01
CA GLU A 59 -7.73 -3.68 -22.72
C GLU A 59 -8.60 -3.13 -21.58
N MET A 60 -8.36 -3.60 -20.37
CA MET A 60 -8.89 -3.02 -19.13
C MET A 60 -7.89 -1.99 -18.58
N THR A 61 -8.40 -0.96 -17.90
CA THR A 61 -7.55 -0.07 -17.10
C THR A 61 -7.06 -0.80 -15.85
N VAL A 62 -6.02 -0.29 -15.19
CA VAL A 62 -5.59 -0.85 -13.90
C VAL A 62 -6.71 -0.83 -12.86
N TRP A 63 -7.54 0.22 -12.87
CA TRP A 63 -8.66 0.35 -11.93
C TRP A 63 -9.77 -0.66 -12.21
N ASP A 64 -10.06 -0.95 -13.48
CA ASP A 64 -11.01 -2.01 -13.87
C ASP A 64 -10.52 -3.37 -13.41
N ARG A 65 -9.23 -3.68 -13.61
CA ARG A 65 -8.61 -4.93 -13.17
C ARG A 65 -8.68 -5.07 -11.65
N ILE A 66 -8.34 -4.00 -10.91
CA ILE A 66 -8.43 -4.00 -9.44
C ILE A 66 -9.88 -4.20 -8.98
N ALA A 67 -10.81 -3.42 -9.53
CA ALA A 67 -12.23 -3.55 -9.18
C ALA A 67 -12.79 -4.95 -9.47
N TYR A 68 -12.29 -5.62 -10.51
CA TYR A 68 -12.70 -6.97 -10.87
C TYR A 68 -12.13 -8.05 -9.94
N ILE A 69 -10.83 -7.93 -9.57
CA ILE A 69 -10.14 -9.01 -8.87
C ILE A 69 -10.33 -8.97 -7.36
N VAL A 70 -10.47 -7.80 -6.76
CA VAL A 70 -10.54 -7.66 -5.29
C VAL A 70 -11.95 -7.94 -4.75
N ASP A 71 -12.01 -8.43 -3.53
CA ASP A 71 -13.27 -8.56 -2.80
C ASP A 71 -13.86 -7.16 -2.54
N PRO A 72 -15.16 -6.95 -2.68
CA PRO A 72 -15.78 -5.65 -2.52
C PRO A 72 -15.38 -4.94 -1.23
N GLY A 73 -14.98 -3.67 -1.33
CA GLY A 73 -14.61 -2.81 -0.19
C GLY A 73 -13.31 -3.20 0.52
N SER A 74 -12.52 -4.11 -0.04
CA SER A 74 -11.30 -4.60 0.62
C SER A 74 -10.01 -3.93 0.16
N PHE A 75 -10.02 -3.15 -0.93
CA PHE A 75 -8.82 -2.49 -1.42
C PHE A 75 -8.48 -1.27 -0.56
N CYS A 76 -7.30 -1.30 0.03
CA CYS A 76 -6.71 -0.20 0.78
C CYS A 76 -5.49 0.31 0.00
N PRO A 77 -5.64 1.37 -0.82
CA PRO A 77 -4.52 1.92 -1.58
C PRO A 77 -3.47 2.51 -0.66
N LEU A 78 -2.20 2.27 -0.99
CA LEU A 78 -1.04 2.79 -0.28
C LEU A 78 -0.15 3.53 -1.29
N HIS A 79 0.43 4.68 -0.87
CA HIS A 79 1.37 5.47 -1.69
C HIS A 79 0.86 5.89 -3.09
N THR A 80 -0.44 5.77 -3.34
CA THR A 80 -1.05 6.00 -4.66
C THR A 80 -1.52 7.45 -4.84
N ILE A 81 -1.75 8.17 -3.75
CA ILE A 81 -2.48 9.44 -3.75
C ILE A 81 -1.55 10.65 -3.84
N PHE A 82 -0.30 10.54 -3.43
CA PHE A 82 0.62 11.67 -3.39
C PHE A 82 2.04 11.28 -3.73
N ASP A 83 2.60 11.95 -4.73
CA ASP A 83 4.00 11.86 -5.10
C ASP A 83 4.56 13.25 -5.37
N PRO A 84 5.44 13.76 -4.48
CA PRO A 84 6.00 15.10 -4.64
C PRO A 84 6.92 15.26 -5.85
N GLU A 85 7.44 14.16 -6.41
CA GLU A 85 8.27 14.20 -7.63
C GLU A 85 7.42 14.28 -8.91
N ASN A 86 6.14 13.95 -8.82
CA ASN A 86 5.20 13.91 -9.94
C ASN A 86 3.94 14.72 -9.64
N GLU A 87 4.10 16.02 -9.36
CA GLU A 87 2.99 16.92 -8.99
C GLU A 87 1.86 16.93 -10.03
N GLU A 88 2.16 16.85 -11.32
CA GLU A 88 1.18 16.87 -12.39
C GLU A 88 0.22 15.67 -12.29
N SER A 89 0.76 14.47 -12.12
CA SER A 89 -0.03 13.24 -12.00
C SER A 89 -0.53 13.00 -10.57
N GLY A 90 0.21 13.46 -9.58
CA GLY A 90 0.01 13.17 -8.17
C GLY A 90 0.30 11.70 -7.80
N SER A 91 0.86 10.92 -8.73
CA SER A 91 1.08 9.48 -8.59
C SER A 91 2.36 9.02 -9.27
N THR A 92 2.88 7.88 -8.85
CA THR A 92 4.06 7.22 -9.43
C THR A 92 3.75 6.34 -10.65
N GLY A 93 2.52 6.34 -11.16
CA GLY A 93 2.12 5.48 -12.28
C GLY A 93 1.85 4.03 -11.89
N VAL A 94 1.99 3.67 -10.63
CA VAL A 94 1.51 2.40 -10.06
C VAL A 94 0.35 2.64 -9.11
N VAL A 95 -0.54 1.67 -9.07
CA VAL A 95 -1.59 1.56 -8.05
C VAL A 95 -1.23 0.38 -7.18
N ASP A 96 -0.95 0.63 -5.93
CA ASP A 96 -0.53 -0.39 -4.98
C ASP A 96 -1.33 -0.34 -3.67
N GLY A 97 -1.33 -1.43 -2.94
CA GLY A 97 -2.01 -1.48 -1.66
C GLY A 97 -2.21 -2.89 -1.11
N LEU A 98 -2.98 -2.94 -0.03
CA LEU A 98 -3.50 -4.17 0.53
C LEU A 98 -4.88 -4.46 -0.05
N ALA A 99 -5.15 -5.72 -0.35
CA ALA A 99 -6.44 -6.16 -0.87
C ALA A 99 -6.81 -7.53 -0.33
N ARG A 100 -8.09 -7.86 -0.33
CA ARG A 100 -8.52 -9.25 -0.22
C ARG A 100 -8.90 -9.77 -1.60
N ILE A 101 -8.44 -10.97 -1.90
CA ILE A 101 -8.81 -11.71 -3.10
C ILE A 101 -9.24 -13.11 -2.64
N ALA A 102 -10.45 -13.50 -2.97
CA ALA A 102 -11.05 -14.75 -2.49
C ALA A 102 -10.97 -14.91 -0.95
N GLY A 103 -11.27 -13.85 -0.22
CA GLY A 103 -11.26 -13.81 1.25
C GLY A 103 -9.88 -13.72 1.91
N LYS A 104 -8.79 -13.70 1.14
CA LYS A 104 -7.43 -13.72 1.66
C LYS A 104 -6.69 -12.42 1.38
N TRP A 105 -6.03 -11.88 2.38
CA TRP A 105 -5.21 -10.67 2.24
C TRP A 105 -3.97 -10.92 1.38
N CYS A 106 -3.66 -9.96 0.55
CA CYS A 106 -2.46 -9.91 -0.27
C CYS A 106 -1.97 -8.47 -0.43
N VAL A 107 -0.74 -8.33 -0.89
CA VAL A 107 -0.24 -7.09 -1.48
C VAL A 107 -0.58 -7.12 -2.97
N LEU A 108 -1.17 -6.04 -3.46
CA LEU A 108 -1.54 -5.88 -4.87
C LEU A 108 -0.79 -4.71 -5.47
N ILE A 109 -0.20 -4.90 -6.65
CA ILE A 109 0.46 -3.85 -7.42
C ILE A 109 0.00 -3.93 -8.87
N GLY A 110 -0.47 -2.82 -9.43
CA GLY A 110 -0.88 -2.70 -10.81
C GLY A 110 -0.27 -1.48 -11.50
N PHE A 111 0.06 -1.59 -12.77
CA PHE A 111 0.56 -0.46 -13.55
C PHE A 111 -0.59 0.33 -14.16
N ASN A 112 -0.54 1.66 -14.00
CA ASN A 112 -1.54 2.55 -14.58
C ASN A 112 -1.28 2.74 -16.09
N ASN A 113 -1.86 1.87 -16.90
CA ASN A 113 -1.73 1.89 -18.34
C ASN A 113 -2.42 3.10 -19.03
N LYS A 114 -3.20 3.87 -18.29
CA LYS A 114 -3.75 5.14 -18.78
C LYS A 114 -2.69 6.24 -18.91
N TRP A 115 -1.59 6.14 -18.14
CA TRP A 115 -0.56 7.17 -18.14
C TRP A 115 0.78 6.57 -18.56
N ILE A 116 1.36 7.15 -19.62
CA ILE A 116 2.64 6.71 -20.20
C ILE A 116 2.68 5.19 -20.45
N ALA A 117 1.53 4.59 -20.76
CA ALA A 117 1.37 3.14 -20.91
C ALA A 117 1.99 2.31 -19.76
N GLY A 118 1.88 2.78 -18.52
CA GLY A 118 2.40 2.11 -17.32
C GLY A 118 3.92 2.17 -17.16
N ALA A 119 4.60 3.13 -17.80
CA ALA A 119 6.07 3.21 -17.69
C ALA A 119 6.56 3.42 -16.26
N TRP A 120 7.77 2.92 -15.99
CA TRP A 120 8.52 3.24 -14.79
C TRP A 120 8.97 4.71 -14.81
N ILE A 121 8.70 5.42 -13.72
CA ILE A 121 9.06 6.82 -13.49
C ILE A 121 9.75 7.01 -12.16
N ALA A 122 10.28 8.20 -11.90
CA ALA A 122 10.87 8.55 -10.62
C ALA A 122 9.89 8.34 -9.45
N GLY A 123 10.39 7.96 -8.28
CA GLY A 123 9.59 7.70 -7.06
C GLY A 123 8.95 6.31 -6.99
N GLN A 124 8.60 5.71 -8.11
CA GLN A 124 7.87 4.45 -8.19
C GLN A 124 8.58 3.26 -7.53
N ALA A 125 9.90 3.20 -7.65
CA ALA A 125 10.68 2.13 -7.03
C ALA A 125 10.51 2.10 -5.50
N GLU A 126 10.53 3.27 -4.86
CA GLU A 126 10.32 3.40 -3.43
C GLU A 126 8.93 2.92 -3.00
N ASN A 127 7.89 3.27 -3.74
CA ASN A 127 6.53 2.81 -3.46
C ASN A 127 6.43 1.28 -3.54
N ASN A 128 6.96 0.69 -4.62
CA ASN A 128 6.97 -0.77 -4.78
C ASN A 128 7.77 -1.46 -3.67
N LEU A 129 8.89 -0.90 -3.25
CA LEU A 129 9.67 -1.45 -2.14
C LEU A 129 8.92 -1.38 -0.82
N ARG A 130 8.25 -0.27 -0.53
CA ARG A 130 7.43 -0.13 0.69
C ARG A 130 6.33 -1.17 0.78
N VAL A 131 5.53 -1.35 -0.29
CA VAL A 131 4.45 -2.34 -0.24
C VAL A 131 4.97 -3.77 -0.27
N THR A 132 6.08 -4.05 -0.95
CA THR A 132 6.69 -5.39 -0.89
C THR A 132 7.41 -5.65 0.43
N ASP A 133 7.87 -4.62 1.16
CA ASP A 133 8.31 -4.76 2.55
C ASP A 133 7.15 -5.20 3.45
N LEU A 134 5.92 -4.72 3.20
CA LEU A 134 4.74 -5.22 3.91
C LEU A 134 4.47 -6.71 3.59
N ALA A 135 4.62 -7.13 2.33
CA ALA A 135 4.50 -8.54 1.97
C ALA A 135 5.45 -9.40 2.80
N LYS A 136 6.72 -8.97 2.96
CA LYS A 136 7.72 -9.66 3.80
C LYS A 136 7.34 -9.69 5.28
N ILE A 137 7.04 -8.53 5.84
CA ILE A 137 6.79 -8.38 7.29
C ILE A 137 5.52 -9.11 7.70
N MET A 138 4.47 -8.99 6.90
CA MET A 138 3.17 -9.59 7.18
C MET A 138 3.04 -11.00 6.61
N ASN A 139 4.02 -11.47 5.86
CA ASN A 139 4.01 -12.76 5.19
C ASN A 139 2.77 -12.91 4.27
N LEU A 140 2.49 -11.91 3.44
CA LEU A 140 1.36 -11.88 2.52
C LEU A 140 1.79 -12.19 1.09
N PRO A 141 1.00 -12.92 0.29
CA PRO A 141 1.25 -13.10 -1.13
C PRO A 141 1.29 -11.76 -1.84
N LEU A 142 2.09 -11.70 -2.90
CA LEU A 142 2.17 -10.54 -3.79
C LEU A 142 1.45 -10.87 -5.10
N VAL A 143 0.53 -10.01 -5.51
CA VAL A 143 -0.17 -10.10 -6.79
C VAL A 143 0.22 -8.91 -7.67
N TRP A 144 0.77 -9.21 -8.84
CA TRP A 144 1.14 -8.22 -9.85
C TRP A 144 0.16 -8.20 -11.02
N LEU A 145 -0.32 -7.02 -11.40
CA LEU A 145 -1.08 -6.76 -12.63
C LEU A 145 -0.15 -5.98 -13.58
N VAL A 146 0.66 -6.70 -14.33
CA VAL A 146 1.77 -6.13 -15.10
C VAL A 146 1.29 -5.63 -16.45
N ASN A 147 1.44 -4.34 -16.68
CA ASN A 147 1.23 -3.68 -17.97
C ASN A 147 2.14 -2.45 -18.01
N CYS A 148 3.43 -2.66 -18.30
CA CYS A 148 4.48 -1.67 -18.12
C CYS A 148 5.31 -1.51 -19.40
N SER A 149 5.23 -0.36 -20.03
CA SER A 149 5.94 -0.05 -21.28
C SER A 149 7.46 0.16 -21.15
N GLY A 150 8.03 -0.17 -20.00
CA GLY A 150 9.45 0.02 -19.71
C GLY A 150 9.70 1.28 -18.88
N VAL A 151 10.92 1.83 -18.93
CA VAL A 151 11.28 3.05 -18.19
C VAL A 151 11.06 4.29 -19.05
N LYS A 152 10.65 5.38 -18.42
CA LYS A 152 10.70 6.71 -19.05
C LYS A 152 12.16 7.09 -19.25
N LEU A 153 12.68 6.91 -20.47
CA LEU A 153 14.11 6.97 -20.79
C LEU A 153 14.84 8.23 -20.26
N PRO A 154 14.25 9.45 -20.34
CA PRO A 154 14.89 10.64 -19.79
C PRO A 154 15.06 10.65 -18.26
N GLU A 155 14.37 9.77 -17.56
CA GLU A 155 14.43 9.66 -16.08
C GLU A 155 15.13 8.38 -15.61
N GLN A 156 15.77 7.66 -16.50
CA GLN A 156 16.33 6.33 -16.20
C GLN A 156 17.31 6.34 -15.02
N GLU A 157 18.13 7.37 -14.87
CA GLU A 157 19.06 7.51 -13.76
C GLU A 157 18.35 7.71 -12.40
N LYS A 158 17.15 8.28 -12.39
CA LYS A 158 16.33 8.45 -11.19
C LYS A 158 15.58 7.17 -10.81
N VAL A 159 15.26 6.33 -11.82
CA VAL A 159 14.48 5.12 -11.62
C VAL A 159 15.35 3.96 -11.13
N TYR A 160 16.48 3.69 -11.77
CA TYR A 160 17.27 2.47 -11.49
C TYR A 160 18.34 2.65 -10.43
N ALA A 161 18.84 3.87 -10.23
CA ALA A 161 19.96 4.13 -9.34
C ALA A 161 19.64 3.86 -7.86
N ASN A 162 20.68 3.54 -7.11
CA ASN A 162 20.75 3.33 -5.65
C ASN A 162 20.08 2.05 -5.09
N ARG A 163 20.29 1.84 -3.77
CA ARG A 163 19.82 0.63 -3.05
C ARG A 163 18.29 0.49 -2.99
N ARG A 164 17.55 1.56 -3.20
CA ARG A 164 16.09 1.57 -3.23
C ARG A 164 15.57 1.91 -4.63
N GLY A 165 16.38 1.69 -5.65
CA GLY A 165 16.00 1.82 -7.05
C GLY A 165 15.29 0.56 -7.56
N GLN A 166 14.84 0.64 -8.81
CA GLN A 166 14.04 -0.41 -9.45
C GLN A 166 14.75 -1.76 -9.55
N GLY A 167 16.08 -1.78 -9.62
CA GLY A 167 16.85 -3.03 -9.61
C GLY A 167 16.60 -3.86 -8.34
N THR A 168 16.40 -3.22 -7.19
CA THR A 168 16.04 -3.90 -5.94
C THR A 168 14.64 -4.48 -6.00
N CYS A 169 13.69 -3.84 -6.70
CA CYS A 169 12.34 -4.38 -6.90
C CYS A 169 12.39 -5.71 -7.68
N PHE A 170 13.26 -5.85 -8.67
CA PHE A 170 13.41 -7.10 -9.41
C PHE A 170 13.94 -8.23 -8.52
N PHE A 171 14.90 -7.94 -7.67
CA PHE A 171 15.40 -8.91 -6.69
C PHE A 171 14.35 -9.33 -5.66
N ARG A 172 13.40 -8.44 -5.34
CA ARG A 172 12.39 -8.67 -4.32
C ARG A 172 11.53 -9.90 -4.56
N HIS A 173 11.23 -10.23 -5.80
CA HIS A 173 10.46 -11.44 -6.14
C HIS A 173 11.18 -12.71 -5.68
N ALA A 174 12.45 -12.85 -6.04
CA ALA A 174 13.25 -13.99 -5.61
C ALA A 174 13.38 -14.05 -4.08
N GLU A 175 13.53 -12.91 -3.42
CA GLU A 175 13.58 -12.82 -1.97
C GLU A 175 12.28 -13.30 -1.31
N LEU A 176 11.13 -12.87 -1.81
CA LEU A 176 9.81 -13.31 -1.31
C LEU A 176 9.64 -14.82 -1.49
N GLU A 177 9.96 -15.35 -2.65
CA GLU A 177 9.87 -16.80 -2.92
C GLU A 177 10.78 -17.63 -2.02
N GLN A 178 12.02 -17.19 -1.79
CA GLN A 178 12.92 -17.84 -0.83
C GLN A 178 12.39 -17.84 0.60
N MET A 179 11.54 -16.85 0.94
CA MET A 179 10.84 -16.80 2.21
C MET A 179 9.57 -17.67 2.24
N GLY A 180 9.23 -18.33 1.14
CA GLY A 180 7.98 -19.09 0.99
C GLY A 180 6.74 -18.22 0.81
N ILE A 181 6.93 -16.97 0.36
CA ILE A 181 5.84 -16.03 0.06
C ILE A 181 5.57 -16.08 -1.43
N PRO A 182 4.38 -16.54 -1.86
CA PRO A 182 4.09 -16.67 -3.29
C PRO A 182 3.93 -15.32 -3.97
N VAL A 183 4.44 -15.27 -5.21
CA VAL A 183 4.28 -14.14 -6.12
C VAL A 183 3.47 -14.60 -7.32
N LEU A 184 2.33 -13.95 -7.56
CA LEU A 184 1.45 -14.22 -8.68
C LEU A 184 1.47 -13.03 -9.63
N ALA A 185 1.60 -13.26 -10.91
CA ALA A 185 1.57 -12.20 -11.90
C ALA A 185 0.62 -12.50 -13.07
N GLY A 186 -0.19 -11.53 -13.41
CA GLY A 186 -0.95 -11.45 -14.66
C GLY A 186 -0.31 -10.45 -15.60
N ILE A 187 0.00 -10.86 -16.82
CA ILE A 187 0.69 -10.05 -17.82
C ILE A 187 -0.31 -9.56 -18.86
N TYR A 188 -0.33 -8.27 -19.06
CA TYR A 188 -1.21 -7.56 -20.01
C TYR A 188 -0.40 -6.59 -20.86
N GLY A 189 -0.88 -6.26 -22.04
CA GLY A 189 -0.25 -5.28 -22.92
C GLY A 189 1.20 -5.57 -23.27
N THR A 190 1.99 -4.54 -23.52
CA THR A 190 3.39 -4.64 -23.96
C THR A 190 4.36 -4.30 -22.83
N ASN A 191 5.26 -5.24 -22.51
CA ASN A 191 6.16 -5.17 -21.38
C ASN A 191 7.62 -5.37 -21.82
N PRO A 192 8.29 -4.36 -22.38
CA PRO A 192 9.67 -4.44 -22.81
C PRO A 192 10.65 -4.19 -21.65
N ALA A 193 11.82 -4.77 -21.73
CA ALA A 193 12.95 -4.57 -20.83
C ALA A 193 12.53 -4.63 -19.34
N GLY A 194 12.87 -3.60 -18.57
CA GLY A 194 12.49 -3.52 -17.15
C GLY A 194 11.00 -3.62 -16.86
N GLY A 195 10.14 -3.30 -17.85
CA GLY A 195 8.70 -3.49 -17.73
C GLY A 195 8.29 -4.95 -17.63
N GLY A 196 9.05 -5.85 -18.26
CA GLY A 196 8.79 -7.29 -18.23
C GLY A 196 9.47 -8.04 -17.08
N TYR A 197 10.40 -7.42 -16.36
CA TYR A 197 11.19 -8.12 -15.34
C TYR A 197 10.38 -8.59 -14.13
N GLN A 198 9.23 -7.98 -13.85
CA GLN A 198 8.27 -8.49 -12.86
C GLN A 198 7.67 -9.85 -13.24
N GLY A 199 7.73 -10.19 -14.53
CA GLY A 199 7.29 -11.49 -15.04
C GLY A 199 8.39 -12.57 -15.03
N ILE A 200 9.62 -12.29 -14.59
CA ILE A 200 10.72 -13.26 -14.70
C ILE A 200 10.70 -14.31 -13.57
N SER A 201 10.30 -13.93 -12.38
CA SER A 201 10.41 -14.77 -11.19
C SER A 201 9.12 -14.96 -10.38
N PRO A 202 7.89 -14.81 -10.92
CA PRO A 202 6.72 -15.15 -10.12
C PRO A 202 6.55 -16.65 -9.97
N THR A 203 6.00 -17.08 -8.84
CA THR A 203 5.59 -18.47 -8.60
C THR A 203 4.55 -18.92 -9.63
N ILE A 204 3.61 -18.04 -9.95
CA ILE A 204 2.55 -18.24 -10.95
C ILE A 204 2.59 -17.07 -11.94
N LEU A 205 2.78 -17.39 -13.20
CA LEU A 205 2.84 -16.42 -14.28
C LEU A 205 1.75 -16.71 -15.31
N LEU A 206 0.75 -15.85 -15.38
CA LEU A 206 -0.37 -15.92 -16.30
C LEU A 206 -0.31 -14.80 -17.31
N ALA A 207 -0.82 -15.00 -18.51
CA ALA A 207 -0.84 -13.97 -19.53
C ALA A 207 -2.16 -13.89 -20.29
N HIS A 208 -2.54 -12.67 -20.67
CA HIS A 208 -3.50 -12.43 -21.73
C HIS A 208 -2.82 -12.71 -23.08
N LYS A 209 -3.49 -13.34 -24.02
CA LYS A 209 -2.92 -13.72 -25.33
C LYS A 209 -2.32 -12.57 -26.14
N GLY A 210 -2.84 -11.36 -25.95
CA GLY A 210 -2.34 -10.14 -26.58
C GLY A 210 -1.13 -9.52 -25.90
N ALA A 211 -0.67 -10.10 -24.78
CA ALA A 211 0.46 -9.57 -24.06
C ALA A 211 1.79 -9.82 -24.79
N ASN A 212 2.78 -9.01 -24.46
CA ASN A 212 4.14 -9.15 -24.97
C ASN A 212 5.14 -8.92 -23.82
N ILE A 213 6.13 -9.78 -23.70
CA ILE A 213 7.30 -9.60 -22.84
C ILE A 213 8.55 -9.74 -23.68
N ALA A 214 9.38 -8.72 -23.73
CA ALA A 214 10.63 -8.74 -24.50
C ALA A 214 11.77 -8.07 -23.74
N VAL A 215 12.99 -8.58 -23.84
CA VAL A 215 14.18 -7.98 -23.24
C VAL A 215 14.44 -6.59 -23.82
N GLY A 216 14.18 -6.39 -25.11
CA GLY A 216 14.26 -5.10 -25.79
C GLY A 216 12.93 -4.70 -26.42
N GLY A 217 12.54 -3.45 -26.25
CA GLY A 217 11.40 -2.90 -26.97
C GLY A 217 11.67 -2.71 -28.46
N GLY A 218 10.61 -2.56 -29.27
CA GLY A 218 10.71 -2.40 -30.72
C GLY A 218 11.68 -1.30 -31.16
N GLY A 219 11.71 -0.17 -30.44
CA GLY A 219 12.65 0.92 -30.72
C GLY A 219 14.13 0.57 -30.52
N ILE A 220 14.44 -0.30 -29.54
CA ILE A 220 15.81 -0.77 -29.31
C ILE A 220 16.22 -1.82 -30.36
N VAL A 221 15.28 -2.73 -30.69
CA VAL A 221 15.51 -3.74 -31.72
C VAL A 221 15.77 -3.10 -33.09
N SER A 222 15.05 -2.04 -33.40
CA SER A 222 15.25 -1.30 -34.64
C SER A 222 16.55 -0.48 -34.64
N GLY A 223 17.01 0.00 -33.49
CA GLY A 223 18.35 0.61 -33.35
C GLY A 223 19.50 -0.39 -33.58
N MET A 224 19.22 -1.69 -33.53
CA MET A 224 20.15 -2.77 -33.90
C MET A 224 20.16 -3.10 -35.40
N SER A 225 19.39 -2.35 -36.20
CA SER A 225 19.42 -2.52 -37.65
C SER A 225 20.84 -2.28 -38.18
N PRO A 226 21.22 -2.90 -39.33
CA PRO A 226 22.53 -2.65 -39.94
C PRO A 226 22.82 -1.18 -40.24
N LYS A 227 21.77 -0.36 -40.35
CA LYS A 227 21.86 1.09 -40.57
C LYS A 227 22.19 1.86 -39.27
N GLY A 228 22.09 1.24 -38.09
CA GLY A 228 22.40 1.86 -36.78
C GLY A 228 21.41 2.94 -36.32
N TYR A 229 20.28 3.09 -37.00
CA TYR A 229 19.19 3.99 -36.60
C TYR A 229 17.83 3.43 -37.05
N PHE A 230 16.79 3.89 -36.42
CA PHE A 230 15.41 3.51 -36.73
C PHE A 230 14.85 4.53 -37.72
N ASP A 231 14.43 4.05 -38.85
CA ASP A 231 13.64 4.78 -39.82
C ASP A 231 12.45 3.94 -40.31
N GLU A 232 11.57 4.55 -41.06
CA GLU A 232 10.36 3.91 -41.56
C GLU A 232 10.69 2.70 -42.45
N GLU A 233 11.74 2.81 -43.28
CA GLU A 233 12.22 1.74 -44.15
C GLU A 233 12.75 0.53 -43.34
N SER A 234 13.53 0.76 -42.30
CA SER A 234 14.01 -0.31 -41.42
C SER A 234 12.87 -1.01 -40.66
N ALA A 235 11.82 -0.27 -40.30
CA ALA A 235 10.62 -0.83 -39.73
C ALA A 235 9.85 -1.70 -40.73
N GLU A 236 9.71 -1.25 -41.97
CA GLU A 236 9.06 -2.01 -43.03
C GLU A 236 9.83 -3.28 -43.39
N GLU A 237 11.16 -3.20 -43.48
CA GLU A 237 12.03 -4.38 -43.67
C GLU A 237 11.86 -5.41 -42.59
N LEU A 238 11.84 -5.00 -41.32
CA LEU A 238 11.63 -5.89 -40.17
C LEU A 238 10.26 -6.55 -40.22
N ILE A 239 9.21 -5.76 -40.54
CA ILE A 239 7.84 -6.26 -40.69
C ILE A 239 7.75 -7.23 -41.86
N ALA A 240 8.38 -6.90 -43.00
CA ALA A 240 8.40 -7.75 -44.16
C ALA A 240 9.12 -9.08 -43.90
N ALA A 241 10.27 -9.04 -43.26
CA ALA A 241 11.01 -10.24 -42.82
C ALA A 241 10.17 -11.11 -41.88
N THR A 242 9.49 -10.49 -40.90
CA THR A 242 8.59 -11.18 -39.99
C THR A 242 7.43 -11.86 -40.71
N ARG A 243 6.84 -11.21 -41.71
CA ARG A 243 5.76 -11.78 -42.53
C ARG A 243 6.26 -12.91 -43.42
N HIS A 244 7.42 -12.73 -44.05
CA HIS A 244 8.03 -13.71 -44.96
C HIS A 244 8.29 -15.07 -44.27
N PHE A 245 8.84 -15.04 -43.08
CA PHE A 245 9.13 -16.23 -42.31
C PHE A 245 7.94 -16.76 -41.50
N LYS A 246 6.77 -16.14 -41.62
CA LYS A 246 5.64 -16.37 -40.71
C LYS A 246 6.06 -16.30 -39.22
N ALA A 247 7.08 -15.50 -38.95
CA ALA A 247 7.63 -15.34 -37.63
C ALA A 247 6.62 -14.66 -36.74
N VAL A 248 6.48 -15.19 -35.55
CA VAL A 248 5.71 -14.56 -34.48
C VAL A 248 6.60 -13.48 -33.85
N PRO A 249 6.07 -12.27 -33.56
CA PRO A 249 6.88 -11.21 -33.00
C PRO A 249 7.66 -11.68 -31.76
N PRO A 250 8.95 -11.32 -31.65
CA PRO A 250 9.75 -11.62 -30.45
C PRO A 250 9.02 -11.10 -29.20
N GLY A 251 9.04 -11.90 -28.15
CA GLY A 251 8.36 -11.55 -26.88
C GLY A 251 6.86 -11.80 -26.88
N SER A 252 6.26 -12.28 -27.98
CA SER A 252 4.85 -12.64 -27.98
C SER A 252 4.57 -13.78 -27.00
N VAL A 253 3.37 -13.76 -26.43
CA VAL A 253 2.86 -14.85 -25.56
C VAL A 253 2.96 -16.19 -26.25
N LYS A 254 2.69 -16.28 -27.55
CA LYS A 254 2.79 -17.53 -28.29
C LYS A 254 4.20 -18.14 -28.21
N ILE A 255 5.25 -17.37 -28.37
CA ILE A 255 6.63 -17.86 -28.21
C ILE A 255 6.88 -18.29 -26.78
N HIS A 256 6.51 -17.46 -25.82
CA HIS A 256 6.79 -17.72 -24.41
C HIS A 256 5.92 -18.85 -23.82
N TYR A 257 4.79 -19.14 -24.41
CA TYR A 257 3.96 -20.28 -23.99
C TYR A 257 4.31 -21.56 -24.76
N ASP A 258 4.26 -21.50 -26.11
CA ASP A 258 4.42 -22.69 -26.95
C ASP A 258 5.87 -23.20 -27.03
N SER A 259 6.85 -22.28 -27.03
CA SER A 259 8.24 -22.65 -27.33
C SER A 259 9.15 -22.65 -26.11
N THR A 260 8.98 -21.69 -25.18
CA THR A 260 9.86 -21.56 -24.00
C THR A 260 9.26 -22.12 -22.72
N GLY A 261 7.95 -22.34 -22.70
CA GLY A 261 7.25 -22.80 -21.49
C GLY A 261 7.30 -21.76 -20.34
N PHE A 262 7.48 -20.48 -20.65
CA PHE A 262 7.67 -19.43 -19.66
C PHE A 262 6.38 -19.07 -18.90
N PHE A 263 5.23 -19.08 -19.57
CA PHE A 263 3.94 -18.84 -18.93
C PHE A 263 3.31 -20.11 -18.38
N THR A 264 2.76 -20.03 -17.16
CA THR A 264 1.99 -21.13 -16.56
C THR A 264 0.71 -21.40 -17.34
N ALA A 265 0.01 -20.33 -17.75
CA ALA A 265 -1.18 -20.42 -18.61
C ALA A 265 -1.41 -19.11 -19.36
N VAL A 266 -2.14 -19.21 -20.48
CA VAL A 266 -2.51 -18.09 -21.35
C VAL A 266 -4.01 -18.13 -21.58
N PHE A 267 -4.64 -16.95 -21.59
CA PHE A 267 -6.08 -16.78 -21.68
C PHE A 267 -6.47 -15.80 -22.81
N GLU A 268 -7.66 -16.01 -23.35
CA GLU A 268 -8.21 -15.20 -24.43
C GLU A 268 -8.64 -13.79 -23.97
N LYS A 269 -9.10 -13.68 -22.72
CA LYS A 269 -9.62 -12.44 -22.14
C LYS A 269 -8.84 -12.07 -20.87
N GLU A 270 -8.71 -10.77 -20.60
CA GLU A 270 -8.09 -10.28 -19.37
C GLU A 270 -8.87 -10.74 -18.13
N THR A 271 -10.20 -10.83 -18.20
CA THR A 271 -11.04 -11.32 -17.10
C THR A 271 -10.73 -12.78 -16.74
N GLU A 272 -10.41 -13.61 -17.72
CA GLU A 272 -10.04 -15.01 -17.48
C GLU A 272 -8.68 -15.12 -16.76
N VAL A 273 -7.75 -14.22 -17.06
CA VAL A 273 -6.49 -14.10 -16.29
C VAL A 273 -6.77 -13.73 -14.84
N LEU A 274 -7.65 -12.75 -14.62
CA LEU A 274 -8.05 -12.31 -13.28
C LEU A 274 -8.79 -13.41 -12.51
N ASP A 275 -9.68 -14.16 -13.16
CA ASP A 275 -10.39 -15.30 -12.57
C ASP A 275 -9.41 -16.42 -12.17
N ALA A 276 -8.41 -16.70 -13.01
CA ALA A 276 -7.38 -17.67 -12.69
C ALA A 276 -6.53 -17.23 -11.49
N LEU A 277 -6.14 -15.95 -11.42
CA LEU A 277 -5.46 -15.39 -10.24
C LEU A 277 -6.32 -15.53 -8.96
N LYS A 278 -7.63 -15.27 -9.05
CA LYS A 278 -8.57 -15.51 -7.95
C LYS A 278 -8.60 -16.99 -7.54
N GLY A 279 -8.60 -17.90 -8.51
CA GLY A 279 -8.56 -19.34 -8.27
C GLY A 279 -7.31 -19.75 -7.50
N TYR A 280 -6.12 -19.32 -7.94
CA TYR A 280 -4.88 -19.57 -7.22
C TYR A 280 -4.90 -19.00 -5.80
N MET A 281 -5.42 -17.77 -5.62
CA MET A 281 -5.57 -17.19 -4.30
C MET A 281 -6.55 -17.97 -3.42
N ALA A 282 -7.63 -18.49 -3.98
CA ALA A 282 -8.60 -19.30 -3.25
C ALA A 282 -8.00 -20.62 -2.75
N ASP A 283 -7.12 -21.23 -3.55
CA ASP A 283 -6.48 -22.51 -3.22
C ASP A 283 -5.31 -22.38 -2.23
N MET A 284 -4.77 -21.18 -2.05
CA MET A 284 -3.70 -20.98 -1.09
C MET A 284 -4.16 -21.20 0.35
N PRO A 285 -3.27 -21.70 1.23
CA PRO A 285 -3.60 -21.83 2.64
C PRO A 285 -3.92 -20.48 3.26
N ALA A 286 -4.80 -20.49 4.27
CA ALA A 286 -5.15 -19.30 5.02
C ALA A 286 -3.91 -18.65 5.65
N TYR A 287 -3.93 -17.33 5.69
CA TYR A 287 -2.73 -16.52 5.82
C TYR A 287 -2.47 -16.09 7.25
N ASN A 288 -1.22 -16.09 7.59
CA ASN A 288 -0.60 -15.58 8.81
C ASN A 288 -1.25 -16.01 10.13
N PRO A 289 -0.87 -17.18 10.67
CA PRO A 289 -1.38 -17.68 11.95
C PRO A 289 -0.96 -16.80 13.16
N ARG A 290 -0.19 -15.73 12.93
CA ARG A 290 0.26 -14.81 13.98
C ARG A 290 -0.76 -13.70 14.28
N PHE A 291 -1.64 -13.39 13.35
CA PHE A 291 -2.69 -12.37 13.49
C PHE A 291 -4.05 -13.05 13.62
N PHE A 292 -4.53 -13.15 14.83
CA PHE A 292 -5.85 -13.70 15.14
C PHE A 292 -6.55 -12.83 16.17
N ARG A 293 -7.88 -12.82 16.09
CA ARG A 293 -8.69 -12.16 17.10
C ARG A 293 -8.56 -12.88 18.45
N VAL A 294 -8.37 -12.11 19.49
CA VAL A 294 -8.31 -12.61 20.88
C VAL A 294 -9.67 -12.51 21.56
N ALA A 295 -10.61 -11.77 20.96
CA ALA A 295 -11.98 -11.61 21.41
C ALA A 295 -12.90 -11.42 20.19
N PRO A 296 -14.21 -11.56 20.30
CA PRO A 296 -15.15 -11.09 19.31
C PRO A 296 -14.98 -9.58 19.07
N PRO A 297 -15.18 -9.09 17.82
CA PRO A 297 -15.27 -7.65 17.55
C PRO A 297 -16.33 -6.97 18.39
N ALA A 298 -16.04 -5.77 18.84
CA ALA A 298 -17.00 -4.95 19.58
C ALA A 298 -16.88 -3.47 19.18
N GLU A 299 -18.00 -2.77 19.18
CA GLU A 299 -18.02 -1.34 18.92
C GLU A 299 -17.51 -0.54 20.14
N PRO A 300 -16.89 0.64 19.92
CA PRO A 300 -16.61 1.58 20.98
C PRO A 300 -17.90 2.03 21.70
N LYS A 301 -17.81 2.36 22.99
CA LYS A 301 -18.94 2.92 23.76
C LYS A 301 -19.39 4.29 23.25
N TYR A 302 -18.49 5.02 22.59
CA TYR A 302 -18.71 6.38 22.11
C TYR A 302 -18.62 6.40 20.58
N ALA A 303 -19.45 7.23 19.93
CA ALA A 303 -19.49 7.29 18.47
C ALA A 303 -18.16 7.81 17.87
N PRO A 304 -17.56 7.12 16.90
CA PRO A 304 -16.31 7.56 16.26
C PRO A 304 -16.38 8.97 15.66
N MET A 305 -17.55 9.38 15.15
CA MET A 305 -17.78 10.74 14.60
C MET A 305 -17.53 11.85 15.63
N GLU A 306 -17.62 11.57 16.92
CA GLU A 306 -17.35 12.55 17.97
C GLU A 306 -15.87 12.96 18.03
N ILE A 307 -14.95 12.25 17.36
CA ILE A 307 -13.54 12.64 17.23
C ILE A 307 -13.43 14.04 16.61
N ALA A 308 -14.30 14.39 15.67
CA ALA A 308 -14.34 15.72 15.06
C ALA A 308 -14.61 16.86 16.05
N SER A 309 -15.20 16.55 17.23
CA SER A 309 -15.40 17.51 18.31
C SER A 309 -14.24 17.61 19.27
N ILE A 310 -13.40 16.59 19.30
CA ILE A 310 -12.28 16.46 20.23
C ILE A 310 -11.02 17.04 19.60
N VAL A 311 -10.72 16.65 18.37
CA VAL A 311 -9.56 17.11 17.61
C VAL A 311 -9.85 18.51 17.06
N PRO A 312 -9.09 19.53 17.48
CA PRO A 312 -9.34 20.88 17.02
C PRO A 312 -8.84 21.08 15.60
N VAL A 313 -9.53 21.90 14.84
CA VAL A 313 -9.10 22.32 13.51
C VAL A 313 -7.83 23.20 13.58
N ASN A 314 -7.68 23.97 14.64
CA ASN A 314 -6.48 24.74 14.88
C ASN A 314 -5.33 23.82 15.30
N PRO A 315 -4.30 23.62 14.48
CA PRO A 315 -3.20 22.68 14.77
C PRO A 315 -2.33 23.11 15.99
N LYS A 316 -2.54 24.33 16.52
CA LYS A 316 -1.87 24.82 17.72
C LYS A 316 -2.62 24.49 19.01
N ALA A 317 -3.82 23.98 18.91
CA ALA A 317 -4.63 23.64 20.08
C ALA A 317 -4.48 22.16 20.43
N GLY A 318 -4.29 21.88 21.73
CA GLY A 318 -4.23 20.50 22.22
C GLY A 318 -5.63 19.88 22.36
N TYR A 319 -5.67 18.56 22.45
CA TYR A 319 -6.87 17.77 22.63
C TYR A 319 -6.66 16.62 23.63
N ASP A 320 -7.76 16.01 24.06
CA ASP A 320 -7.77 14.87 24.96
C ASP A 320 -7.57 13.57 24.16
N PHE A 321 -6.35 13.07 24.12
CA PHE A 321 -6.00 11.84 23.40
C PHE A 321 -6.76 10.62 23.92
N ASP A 322 -6.97 10.51 25.22
CA ASP A 322 -7.67 9.36 25.82
C ASP A 322 -9.13 9.29 25.32
N ASN A 323 -9.74 10.44 25.11
CA ASN A 323 -11.07 10.52 24.52
C ASN A 323 -11.09 10.20 23.03
N VAL A 324 -10.03 10.49 22.29
CA VAL A 324 -9.89 10.04 20.88
C VAL A 324 -9.75 8.51 20.86
N LEU A 325 -8.86 7.96 21.64
CA LEU A 325 -8.63 6.52 21.72
C LEU A 325 -9.90 5.74 22.12
N ALA A 326 -10.67 6.27 23.05
CA ALA A 326 -11.92 5.67 23.49
C ALA A 326 -12.97 5.49 22.38
N ARG A 327 -12.85 6.23 21.27
CA ARG A 327 -13.76 6.17 20.12
C ARG A 327 -13.26 5.30 18.97
N LEU A 328 -12.10 4.66 19.19
CA LEU A 328 -11.44 3.82 18.19
C LEU A 328 -11.27 2.36 18.64
N VAL A 329 -11.41 2.09 19.94
CA VAL A 329 -11.10 0.78 20.50
C VAL A 329 -12.34 0.06 21.00
N ASP A 330 -12.32 -1.26 20.92
CA ASP A 330 -13.41 -2.14 21.32
C ASP A 330 -13.83 -1.87 22.77
N ASN A 331 -15.14 -1.72 22.99
CA ASN A 331 -15.76 -1.42 24.29
C ASN A 331 -15.21 -0.16 24.99
N SER A 332 -14.43 0.67 24.31
CA SER A 332 -13.66 1.76 24.94
C SER A 332 -12.87 1.29 26.16
N GLU A 333 -12.18 0.18 26.00
CA GLU A 333 -11.39 -0.46 27.08
C GLU A 333 -9.90 -0.45 26.72
N HIS A 334 -9.06 -0.28 27.75
CA HIS A 334 -7.62 -0.29 27.60
C HIS A 334 -6.92 -0.89 28.83
N MET A 335 -5.65 -1.22 28.67
CA MET A 335 -4.71 -1.45 29.76
C MET A 335 -3.50 -0.55 29.55
N GLU A 336 -3.42 0.53 30.30
CA GLU A 336 -2.30 1.45 30.23
C GLU A 336 -1.05 0.86 30.86
N PHE A 337 0.07 1.01 30.16
CA PHE A 337 1.38 0.62 30.65
C PHE A 337 2.05 1.80 31.34
N ARG A 338 2.31 1.69 32.65
CA ARG A 338 2.98 2.71 33.48
C ARG A 338 2.33 4.10 33.42
N PRO A 339 1.07 4.25 33.78
CA PRO A 339 0.34 5.53 33.63
C PRO A 339 0.98 6.69 34.40
N GLY A 340 1.63 6.43 35.52
CA GLY A 340 2.29 7.45 36.36
C GLY A 340 3.71 7.81 35.95
N TYR A 341 4.25 7.21 34.88
CA TYR A 341 5.63 7.46 34.42
C TYR A 341 5.63 7.94 32.97
N GLY A 342 6.19 9.12 32.69
CA GLY A 342 6.14 9.76 31.39
C GLY A 342 4.70 9.97 30.90
N PRO A 343 3.83 10.66 31.66
CA PRO A 343 2.40 10.75 31.37
C PRO A 343 2.07 11.49 30.08
N GLU A 344 3.01 12.23 29.50
CA GLU A 344 2.91 12.89 28.20
C GLU A 344 2.80 11.90 27.04
N VAL A 345 3.22 10.67 27.25
CA VAL A 345 3.09 9.58 26.30
C VAL A 345 2.12 8.53 26.85
N TYR A 346 1.07 8.29 26.11
CA TYR A 346 0.23 7.12 26.31
C TYR A 346 0.93 5.89 25.75
N THR A 347 0.96 4.81 26.50
CA THR A 347 1.36 3.47 26.07
C THR A 347 0.39 2.48 26.67
N GLY A 348 -0.20 1.61 25.89
CA GLY A 348 -1.16 0.65 26.43
C GLY A 348 -1.59 -0.41 25.43
N LEU A 349 -2.20 -1.46 25.94
CA LEU A 349 -2.81 -2.51 25.15
C LEU A 349 -4.31 -2.26 25.02
N VAL A 350 -4.81 -2.45 23.82
CA VAL A 350 -6.22 -2.28 23.44
C VAL A 350 -6.67 -3.43 22.55
N LYS A 351 -7.96 -3.52 22.32
CA LYS A 351 -8.51 -4.38 21.24
C LYS A 351 -9.13 -3.48 20.19
N VAL A 352 -8.92 -3.84 18.91
CA VAL A 352 -9.57 -3.22 17.77
C VAL A 352 -10.06 -4.33 16.86
N ASP A 353 -11.36 -4.36 16.60
CA ASP A 353 -12.01 -5.45 15.86
C ASP A 353 -11.63 -6.85 16.41
N GLY A 354 -11.49 -6.96 17.73
CA GLY A 354 -11.09 -8.17 18.43
C GLY A 354 -9.60 -8.52 18.39
N PHE A 355 -8.77 -7.74 17.67
CA PHE A 355 -7.32 -7.93 17.66
C PHE A 355 -6.64 -7.18 18.78
N LEU A 356 -5.69 -7.85 19.45
CA LEU A 356 -4.85 -7.22 20.46
C LEU A 356 -3.80 -6.34 19.79
N MET A 357 -3.74 -5.08 20.19
CA MET A 357 -2.79 -4.09 19.68
C MET A 357 -2.14 -3.30 20.80
N GLY A 358 -0.88 -2.94 20.64
CA GLY A 358 -0.25 -1.89 21.41
C GLY A 358 -0.57 -0.53 20.80
N VAL A 359 -0.79 0.46 21.64
CA VAL A 359 -0.98 1.85 21.21
C VAL A 359 0.07 2.72 21.88
N ILE A 360 0.67 3.60 21.09
CA ILE A 360 1.53 4.68 21.57
C ILE A 360 0.97 5.99 20.99
N GLY A 361 0.78 6.98 21.85
CA GLY A 361 0.24 8.28 21.42
C GLY A 361 0.70 9.44 22.30
N ASN A 362 0.59 10.64 21.77
CA ASN A 362 0.93 11.86 22.50
C ASN A 362 -0.31 12.39 23.22
N ARG A 363 -0.19 12.64 24.53
CA ARG A 363 -1.17 13.43 25.29
C ARG A 363 -0.84 14.91 25.18
N HIS A 364 -1.87 15.73 25.10
CA HIS A 364 -1.74 17.18 24.97
C HIS A 364 -2.16 17.92 26.25
N GLY A 365 -1.83 19.22 26.29
CA GLY A 365 -2.20 20.10 27.38
C GLY A 365 -1.26 20.03 28.58
N LEU A 366 -1.71 20.57 29.72
CA LEU A 366 -0.99 20.48 30.97
C LEU A 366 -1.28 19.12 31.64
N LEU A 367 -0.23 18.48 32.10
CA LEU A 367 -0.30 17.18 32.74
C LEU A 367 -0.23 17.32 34.26
N PRO A 368 -1.36 17.31 34.96
CA PRO A 368 -1.43 17.70 36.38
C PRO A 368 -0.73 16.72 37.33
N ASN A 369 -0.41 15.53 36.90
CA ASN A 369 0.18 14.49 37.72
C ASN A 369 1.66 14.22 37.37
N TYR A 370 2.36 15.20 36.86
CA TYR A 370 3.79 15.05 36.63
C TYR A 370 4.51 14.87 37.96
N PRO A 371 5.38 13.90 38.13
CA PRO A 371 6.00 13.61 39.43
C PRO A 371 6.74 14.83 39.98
N GLU A 372 6.43 15.24 41.22
CA GLU A 372 7.01 16.41 41.90
C GLU A 372 8.53 16.38 42.06
N TYR A 373 9.15 15.21 41.91
CA TYR A 373 10.61 15.04 42.06
C TYR A 373 11.39 15.37 40.76
N THR A 374 10.73 15.62 39.66
CA THR A 374 11.37 16.22 38.51
C THR A 374 11.23 17.73 38.63
N ASN A 375 12.16 18.38 39.32
CA ASN A 375 12.22 19.85 39.39
C ASN A 375 12.24 20.56 38.04
N GLU A 376 12.06 19.82 36.97
CA GLU A 376 12.42 20.32 35.68
C GLU A 376 11.25 20.91 34.93
N TYR A 377 10.04 20.52 35.06
CA TYR A 377 8.91 21.15 34.33
C TYR A 377 7.55 20.58 34.73
N ILE A 378 6.56 21.43 34.76
CA ILE A 378 5.17 21.06 34.57
C ILE A 378 5.07 20.33 33.24
N GLY A 379 4.61 19.09 33.23
CA GLY A 379 4.48 18.31 32.01
C GLY A 379 3.59 19.02 31.01
N VAL A 380 4.17 19.41 29.89
CA VAL A 380 3.43 19.94 28.74
C VAL A 380 3.28 18.82 27.74
N GLY A 381 2.05 18.44 27.46
CA GLY A 381 1.76 17.44 26.47
C GLY A 381 2.11 17.88 25.05
N GLY A 382 2.18 16.94 24.12
CA GLY A 382 2.64 17.17 22.75
C GLY A 382 4.17 17.26 22.62
N LYS A 383 4.91 16.98 23.69
CA LYS A 383 6.37 16.88 23.70
C LYS A 383 6.80 15.52 24.21
N LEU A 384 8.04 15.14 23.89
CA LEU A 384 8.66 13.92 24.38
C LEU A 384 9.73 14.27 25.42
N TYR A 385 9.61 13.72 26.61
CA TYR A 385 10.58 13.87 27.70
C TYR A 385 11.30 12.54 27.94
N ARG A 386 12.38 12.59 28.71
CA ARG A 386 13.20 11.42 29.00
C ARG A 386 12.39 10.22 29.52
N GLN A 387 11.44 10.46 30.43
CA GLN A 387 10.63 9.38 31.03
C GLN A 387 9.68 8.75 30.00
N GLY A 388 9.05 9.56 29.14
CA GLY A 388 8.23 9.08 28.03
C GLY A 388 9.02 8.25 27.04
N LEU A 389 10.22 8.69 26.66
CA LEU A 389 11.11 7.94 25.76
C LEU A 389 11.52 6.58 26.36
N ILE A 390 11.85 6.52 27.65
CA ILE A 390 12.16 5.27 28.34
C ILE A 390 10.95 4.33 28.35
N LYS A 391 9.77 4.85 28.70
CA LYS A 391 8.51 4.09 28.69
C LYS A 391 8.17 3.55 27.31
N MET A 392 8.29 4.37 26.28
CA MET A 392 8.09 3.95 24.90
C MET A 392 9.02 2.80 24.52
N ASN A 393 10.32 2.94 24.77
CA ASN A 393 11.29 1.92 24.44
C ASN A 393 10.99 0.57 25.11
N GLU A 394 10.64 0.59 26.38
CA GLU A 394 10.26 -0.63 27.11
C GLU A 394 8.98 -1.26 26.56
N PHE A 395 7.97 -0.44 26.25
CA PHE A 395 6.71 -0.91 25.71
C PHE A 395 6.88 -1.50 24.30
N VAL A 396 7.65 -0.83 23.42
CA VAL A 396 7.99 -1.34 22.08
C VAL A 396 8.74 -2.67 22.18
N THR A 397 9.69 -2.77 23.11
CA THR A 397 10.45 -4.02 23.35
C THR A 397 9.54 -5.16 23.78
N GLN A 398 8.58 -4.90 24.68
CA GLN A 398 7.61 -5.90 25.09
C GLN A 398 6.72 -6.34 23.93
N CYS A 399 6.11 -5.39 23.23
CA CYS A 399 5.24 -5.69 22.09
C CYS A 399 6.00 -6.45 20.99
N GLY A 400 7.23 -6.04 20.69
CA GLY A 400 8.08 -6.72 19.72
C GLY A 400 8.41 -8.16 20.10
N ARG A 401 8.80 -8.40 21.37
CA ARG A 401 9.04 -9.75 21.90
C ARG A 401 7.82 -10.65 21.78
N ASP A 402 6.66 -10.10 22.08
CA ASP A 402 5.42 -10.86 22.13
C ASP A 402 4.62 -10.79 20.84
N ARG A 403 5.17 -10.11 19.83
CA ARG A 403 4.59 -9.97 18.48
C ARG A 403 3.21 -9.32 18.49
N VAL A 404 3.02 -8.36 19.37
CA VAL A 404 1.84 -7.51 19.41
C VAL A 404 2.08 -6.34 18.45
N PRO A 405 1.24 -6.13 17.43
CA PRO A 405 1.37 -4.99 16.52
C PRO A 405 1.14 -3.69 17.29
N ILE A 406 1.86 -2.62 16.89
CA ILE A 406 1.76 -1.32 17.54
C ILE A 406 1.18 -0.31 16.55
N VAL A 407 0.17 0.43 17.00
CA VAL A 407 -0.36 1.61 16.32
C VAL A 407 0.21 2.85 16.98
N TRP A 408 0.80 3.72 16.17
CA TRP A 408 1.37 4.98 16.62
C TRP A 408 0.46 6.14 16.20
N PHE A 409 0.02 6.91 17.20
CA PHE A 409 -0.64 8.19 17.00
C PHE A 409 0.38 9.29 17.27
N GLN A 410 1.01 9.74 16.20
CA GLN A 410 2.09 10.71 16.31
C GLN A 410 1.55 12.14 16.13
N ASP A 411 1.59 12.89 17.21
CA ASP A 411 1.29 14.32 17.22
C ASP A 411 2.18 15.01 18.26
N THR A 412 3.41 15.29 17.86
CA THR A 412 4.43 15.89 18.74
C THR A 412 4.96 17.19 18.14
N SER A 413 5.07 18.20 19.01
CA SER A 413 5.64 19.50 18.66
C SER A 413 7.14 19.60 18.93
N GLY A 414 7.73 18.59 19.55
CA GLY A 414 9.18 18.58 19.87
C GLY A 414 9.59 17.56 20.92
N ILE A 415 10.88 17.52 21.17
CA ILE A 415 11.58 16.67 22.13
C ILE A 415 12.32 17.54 23.13
#